data_5e3e95925ff58b5cbc7491ccba12caed
#
_entry.id   5e3e95925ff58b5cbc7491ccba12caed
#
_cell.length_a   1.000
_cell.length_b   1.000
_cell.length_c   1.000
_cell.angle_alpha   90.00
_cell.angle_beta   90.00
_cell.angle_gamma   90.00
#
_symmetry.space_group_name_H-M   'P 1'
#
loop_
_entity.id
_entity.type
_entity.pdbx_description
1 polymer ?
#
loop_
_entity_poly.entity_id
_entity_poly.type
_entity_poly.pdbx_seq_one_letter_code
_entity_poly.pdbx_strand_id
1 'polypeptide(L)'
;LVLIILDGFGHSESHHDNAVYAADKPVLDRLTATVPNGLISGSGMDVGLPDGQMGNSEVGHMNLGAGRVVYQDFTRVTKAIRDGEFFENPTICAAVDKAVAAGKAVHFMGLLSDGGVHSHQDHLVAMAELAFKRGADKIYLHAFLDGRDTPPKSAQSSIELLDATFATLGKGRIASLVGRYFAMDRDNRWDRVSQAYNLIVDGQAEFHAATAQEGLEAAYARGESDEFVKATTIGEPVKVEDGDAVVFMNFRADRARELSHVFVDAGFKDFERARQPKVEFVMLTQYAANIPAPSAFAPGSLENVLGDYLAKNGKTQLRIAETEKYAHVTFFFSGGREEPFPGEERILIPSPKVATYDLQPEMSAPEVTDKIVDAIEHQRYDVIVVNYANGDMVGHSGNLKAATQAVECLDRCVGRIVEALENVGGEALITADHGNCEQMSDESTGQAHTAHTTEPVPFIYVGKRDFKVREGGVLADVAPTMLMLMGLEKPKEMTGTSILV
;
A
#
# COMPACT_ATOMS: atom_id res chain seq x y z
N LEU A 1 3.11 8.79 -28.27
CA LEU A 1 2.75 9.36 -26.98
C LEU A 1 3.83 9.05 -25.95
N VAL A 2 4.28 10.06 -25.24
CA VAL A 2 5.27 9.90 -24.16
C VAL A 2 4.64 10.29 -22.84
N LEU A 3 4.76 9.41 -21.83
CA LEU A 3 4.47 9.73 -20.44
C LEU A 3 5.78 10.02 -19.72
N ILE A 4 5.96 11.28 -19.32
CA ILE A 4 7.12 11.73 -18.55
C ILE A 4 6.75 11.83 -17.09
N ILE A 5 7.35 10.98 -16.25
CA ILE A 5 7.15 10.96 -14.81
C ILE A 5 8.37 11.62 -14.15
N LEU A 6 8.16 12.81 -13.60
CA LEU A 6 9.16 13.55 -12.84
C LEU A 6 9.08 13.11 -11.38
N ASP A 7 9.81 12.07 -11.01
CA ASP A 7 9.74 11.47 -9.68
C ASP A 7 10.03 12.48 -8.57
N GLY A 8 9.16 12.58 -7.59
CA GLY A 8 9.33 13.50 -6.46
C GLY A 8 9.13 14.98 -6.77
N PHE A 9 8.47 15.29 -7.89
CA PHE A 9 8.26 16.67 -8.34
C PHE A 9 6.83 17.12 -8.00
N GLY A 10 6.64 17.70 -6.82
CA GLY A 10 5.36 18.22 -6.38
C GLY A 10 5.17 19.72 -6.66
N HIS A 11 4.00 20.21 -6.29
CA HIS A 11 3.66 21.63 -6.36
C HIS A 11 3.30 22.16 -4.99
N SER A 12 3.96 23.19 -4.54
CA SER A 12 3.64 23.91 -3.31
C SER A 12 3.48 25.41 -3.56
N GLU A 13 2.48 26.01 -2.92
CA GLU A 13 2.31 27.46 -2.93
C GLU A 13 3.36 28.18 -2.07
N SER A 14 4.01 27.47 -1.16
CA SER A 14 5.12 28.01 -0.38
C SER A 14 6.38 28.11 -1.25
N HIS A 15 6.99 29.27 -1.22
CA HIS A 15 8.25 29.52 -1.93
C HIS A 15 9.48 29.25 -1.07
N HIS A 16 9.28 28.98 0.22
CA HIS A 16 10.37 28.75 1.17
C HIS A 16 11.03 27.39 0.91
N ASP A 17 12.33 27.44 0.65
CA ASP A 17 13.15 26.25 0.36
C ASP A 17 12.46 25.25 -0.58
N ASN A 18 11.89 25.79 -1.64
CA ASN A 18 11.20 25.07 -2.68
C ASN A 18 12.10 25.01 -3.93
N ALA A 19 12.66 23.84 -4.22
CA ALA A 19 13.59 23.66 -5.34
C ALA A 19 12.90 23.85 -6.70
N VAL A 20 11.62 23.50 -6.81
CA VAL A 20 10.84 23.70 -8.03
C VAL A 20 10.65 25.18 -8.31
N TYR A 21 10.32 25.95 -7.28
CA TYR A 21 10.16 27.41 -7.43
C TYR A 21 11.51 28.10 -7.70
N ALA A 22 12.57 27.70 -7.00
CA ALA A 22 13.89 28.34 -7.08
C ALA A 22 14.61 28.06 -8.42
N ALA A 23 14.26 26.99 -9.12
CA ALA A 23 14.94 26.59 -10.35
C ALA A 23 14.63 27.52 -11.53
N ASP A 24 15.65 27.77 -12.34
CA ASP A 24 15.48 28.37 -13.67
C ASP A 24 15.01 27.26 -14.64
N LYS A 25 13.72 27.28 -14.94
CA LYS A 25 13.05 26.22 -15.72
C LYS A 25 12.17 26.81 -16.83
N PRO A 26 12.79 27.45 -17.84
CA PRO A 26 12.06 28.18 -18.87
C PRO A 26 11.12 27.29 -19.70
N VAL A 27 11.45 26.03 -19.89
CA VAL A 27 10.59 25.07 -20.65
C VAL A 27 9.31 24.79 -19.87
N LEU A 28 9.42 24.37 -18.61
CA LEU A 28 8.26 24.07 -17.77
C LEU A 28 7.42 25.32 -17.53
N ASP A 29 8.03 26.47 -17.29
CA ASP A 29 7.32 27.74 -17.10
C ASP A 29 6.53 28.14 -18.36
N ARG A 30 7.11 27.97 -19.55
CA ARG A 30 6.42 28.20 -20.82
C ARG A 30 5.24 27.22 -20.99
N LEU A 31 5.44 25.94 -20.72
CA LEU A 31 4.39 24.93 -20.86
C LEU A 31 3.22 25.21 -19.92
N THR A 32 3.48 25.50 -18.66
CA THR A 32 2.40 25.82 -17.70
C THR A 32 1.65 27.10 -18.06
N ALA A 33 2.26 28.01 -18.80
CA ALA A 33 1.62 29.26 -19.26
C ALA A 33 0.83 29.08 -20.57
N THR A 34 1.12 28.07 -21.39
CA THR A 34 0.64 28.02 -22.78
C THR A 34 -0.14 26.78 -23.19
N VAL A 35 -0.02 25.66 -22.45
CA VAL A 35 -0.68 24.41 -22.78
C VAL A 35 -1.66 23.97 -21.70
N PRO A 36 -2.61 23.07 -22.00
CA PRO A 36 -3.51 22.51 -20.97
C PRO A 36 -2.72 21.89 -19.82
N ASN A 37 -2.96 22.36 -18.61
CA ASN A 37 -2.27 21.86 -17.43
C ASN A 37 -3.10 22.08 -16.17
N GLY A 38 -2.75 21.37 -15.12
CA GLY A 38 -3.36 21.46 -13.79
C GLY A 38 -2.58 20.65 -12.78
N LEU A 39 -3.22 20.39 -11.67
CA LEU A 39 -2.67 19.60 -10.57
C LEU A 39 -3.53 18.37 -10.34
N ILE A 40 -2.88 17.26 -9.99
CA ILE A 40 -3.56 16.01 -9.63
C ILE A 40 -3.02 15.49 -8.29
N SER A 41 -3.82 14.68 -7.59
CA SER A 41 -3.43 14.13 -6.30
C SER A 41 -2.61 12.86 -6.46
N GLY A 42 -1.52 12.77 -5.68
CA GLY A 42 -0.62 11.62 -5.61
C GLY A 42 -0.43 11.10 -4.18
N SER A 43 -1.35 11.40 -3.26
CA SER A 43 -1.22 11.02 -1.84
C SER A 43 -2.53 10.55 -1.23
N GLY A 44 -2.44 9.93 -0.05
CA GLY A 44 -3.60 9.53 0.74
C GLY A 44 -4.52 8.55 0.01
N MET A 45 -5.81 8.66 0.30
CA MET A 45 -6.84 7.78 -0.29
C MET A 45 -6.89 7.83 -1.80
N ASP A 46 -6.46 8.93 -2.40
CA ASP A 46 -6.45 9.09 -3.86
C ASP A 46 -5.47 8.14 -4.57
N VAL A 47 -4.56 7.55 -3.83
CA VAL A 47 -3.64 6.51 -4.33
C VAL A 47 -3.75 5.19 -3.56
N GLY A 48 -4.78 5.03 -2.72
CA GLY A 48 -5.02 3.80 -1.95
C GLY A 48 -4.23 3.69 -0.66
N LEU A 49 -3.71 4.80 -0.16
CA LEU A 49 -3.04 4.93 1.14
C LEU A 49 -3.99 5.53 2.17
N PRO A 50 -3.70 5.42 3.48
CA PRO A 50 -4.49 6.11 4.50
C PRO A 50 -4.58 7.62 4.28
N ASP A 51 -5.63 8.26 4.79
CA ASP A 51 -5.80 9.71 4.72
C ASP A 51 -4.56 10.42 5.30
N GLY A 52 -4.09 11.44 4.59
CA GLY A 52 -2.97 12.27 5.02
C GLY A 52 -1.59 11.62 4.88
N GLN A 53 -1.51 10.39 4.40
CA GLN A 53 -0.23 9.74 4.16
C GLN A 53 0.37 10.21 2.84
N MET A 54 1.65 10.59 2.88
CA MET A 54 2.41 10.94 1.69
C MET A 54 2.49 9.77 0.71
N GLY A 55 2.46 10.08 -0.59
CA GLY A 55 2.68 9.09 -1.64
C GLY A 55 4.12 8.58 -1.67
N ASN A 56 4.33 7.57 -2.47
CA ASN A 56 5.67 7.04 -2.73
C ASN A 56 5.75 6.52 -4.18
N SER A 57 6.96 6.23 -4.64
CA SER A 57 7.17 5.85 -6.04
C SER A 57 6.51 4.52 -6.41
N GLU A 58 6.53 3.56 -5.50
CA GLU A 58 5.92 2.23 -5.73
C GLU A 58 4.41 2.33 -5.94
N VAL A 59 3.73 2.94 -4.99
CA VAL A 59 2.28 3.15 -5.04
C VAL A 59 1.90 4.07 -6.20
N GLY A 60 2.64 5.16 -6.41
CA GLY A 60 2.37 6.10 -7.49
C GLY A 60 2.45 5.46 -8.87
N HIS A 61 3.51 4.70 -9.15
CA HIS A 61 3.67 4.01 -10.43
C HIS A 61 2.64 2.90 -10.63
N MET A 62 2.24 2.22 -9.55
CA MET A 62 1.19 1.20 -9.64
C MET A 62 -0.15 1.83 -10.04
N ASN A 63 -0.53 2.94 -9.43
CA ASN A 63 -1.74 3.68 -9.81
C ASN A 63 -1.68 4.24 -11.23
N LEU A 64 -0.54 4.81 -11.62
CA LEU A 64 -0.32 5.32 -12.99
C LEU A 64 -0.52 4.24 -14.04
N GLY A 65 0.05 3.06 -13.83
CA GLY A 65 -0.05 1.96 -14.79
C GLY A 65 -1.38 1.21 -14.74
N ALA A 66 -2.03 1.17 -13.59
CA ALA A 66 -3.26 0.40 -13.40
C ALA A 66 -4.53 1.13 -13.90
N GLY A 67 -4.51 2.45 -14.02
CA GLY A 67 -5.70 3.21 -14.40
C GLY A 67 -6.85 3.11 -13.41
N ARG A 68 -6.54 2.75 -12.17
CA ARG A 68 -7.47 2.59 -11.05
C ARG A 68 -6.72 2.86 -9.75
N VAL A 69 -7.46 3.26 -8.71
CA VAL A 69 -6.85 3.37 -7.38
C VAL A 69 -6.59 1.96 -6.85
N VAL A 70 -5.32 1.66 -6.59
CA VAL A 70 -4.90 0.37 -6.04
C VAL A 70 -4.76 0.53 -4.53
N TYR A 71 -5.77 0.04 -3.80
CA TYR A 71 -5.78 0.16 -2.34
C TYR A 71 -4.80 -0.82 -1.71
N GLN A 72 -3.97 -0.32 -0.79
CA GLN A 72 -3.18 -1.15 0.11
C GLN A 72 -4.13 -1.92 1.04
N ASP A 73 -3.72 -3.10 1.52
CA ASP A 73 -4.59 -3.96 2.31
C ASP A 73 -5.20 -3.25 3.52
N PHE A 74 -4.40 -2.51 4.28
CA PHE A 74 -4.90 -1.71 5.41
C PHE A 74 -6.02 -0.75 4.98
N THR A 75 -5.77 0.02 3.92
CA THR A 75 -6.72 1.01 3.42
C THR A 75 -7.95 0.35 2.81
N ARG A 76 -7.77 -0.76 2.13
CA ARG A 76 -8.87 -1.54 1.52
C ARG A 76 -9.86 -2.02 2.58
N VAL A 77 -9.35 -2.59 3.68
CA VAL A 77 -10.20 -3.04 4.78
C VAL A 77 -10.85 -1.86 5.50
N THR A 78 -10.09 -0.82 5.80
CA THR A 78 -10.62 0.40 6.44
C THR A 78 -11.73 1.04 5.60
N LYS A 79 -11.53 1.13 4.29
CA LYS A 79 -12.56 1.66 3.36
C LYS A 79 -13.81 0.78 3.36
N ALA A 80 -13.66 -0.53 3.31
CA ALA A 80 -14.78 -1.46 3.35
C ALA A 80 -15.60 -1.32 4.64
N ILE A 81 -14.95 -1.10 5.78
CA ILE A 81 -15.62 -0.82 7.06
C ILE A 81 -16.38 0.50 7.00
N ARG A 82 -15.73 1.55 6.52
CA ARG A 82 -16.32 2.89 6.40
C ARG A 82 -17.56 2.90 5.50
N ASP A 83 -17.50 2.20 4.37
CA ASP A 83 -18.58 2.13 3.38
C ASP A 83 -19.67 1.11 3.78
N GLY A 84 -19.47 0.34 4.84
CA GLY A 84 -20.39 -0.72 5.27
C GLY A 84 -20.25 -2.04 4.52
N GLU A 85 -19.41 -2.12 3.50
CA GLU A 85 -19.19 -3.34 2.70
C GLU A 85 -18.57 -4.47 3.51
N PHE A 86 -17.74 -4.15 4.51
CA PHE A 86 -17.12 -5.13 5.39
C PHE A 86 -18.18 -6.01 6.06
N PHE A 87 -19.28 -5.42 6.52
CA PHE A 87 -20.35 -6.11 7.24
C PHE A 87 -21.17 -7.04 6.35
N GLU A 88 -21.03 -6.91 5.04
CA GLU A 88 -21.65 -7.77 4.02
C GLU A 88 -20.61 -8.66 3.32
N ASN A 89 -19.37 -8.71 3.83
CA ASN A 89 -18.31 -9.53 3.21
C ASN A 89 -18.76 -10.99 3.12
N PRO A 90 -18.87 -11.57 1.92
CA PRO A 90 -19.49 -12.88 1.73
C PRO A 90 -18.72 -14.01 2.41
N THR A 91 -17.41 -13.92 2.47
CA THR A 91 -16.56 -14.97 3.06
C THR A 91 -16.67 -14.99 4.57
N ILE A 92 -16.54 -13.84 5.23
CA ILE A 92 -16.66 -13.74 6.69
C ILE A 92 -18.09 -14.06 7.10
N CYS A 93 -19.08 -13.47 6.42
CA CYS A 93 -20.48 -13.70 6.74
C CYS A 93 -20.88 -15.17 6.59
N ALA A 94 -20.41 -15.86 5.57
CA ALA A 94 -20.68 -17.29 5.39
C ALA A 94 -20.15 -18.14 6.56
N ALA A 95 -18.92 -17.87 7.00
CA ALA A 95 -18.32 -18.59 8.13
C ALA A 95 -19.06 -18.30 9.45
N VAL A 96 -19.37 -17.04 9.71
CA VAL A 96 -20.11 -16.63 10.90
C VAL A 96 -21.53 -17.20 10.90
N ASP A 97 -22.25 -17.08 9.79
CA ASP A 97 -23.63 -17.59 9.68
C ASP A 97 -23.71 -19.10 9.89
N LYS A 98 -22.74 -19.84 9.35
CA LYS A 98 -22.68 -21.30 9.53
C LYS A 98 -22.46 -21.68 11.01
N ALA A 99 -21.54 -20.98 11.70
CA ALA A 99 -21.32 -21.18 13.12
C ALA A 99 -22.57 -20.81 13.95
N VAL A 100 -23.19 -19.69 13.69
CA VAL A 100 -24.40 -19.23 14.36
C VAL A 100 -25.55 -20.21 14.18
N ALA A 101 -25.80 -20.67 12.97
CA ALA A 101 -26.85 -21.65 12.67
C ALA A 101 -26.66 -22.97 13.42
N ALA A 102 -25.41 -23.37 13.67
CA ALA A 102 -25.06 -24.57 14.43
C ALA A 102 -24.99 -24.34 15.96
N GLY A 103 -25.27 -23.14 16.44
CA GLY A 103 -25.14 -22.79 17.85
C GLY A 103 -23.70 -22.74 18.34
N LYS A 104 -22.75 -22.50 17.44
CA LYS A 104 -21.32 -22.50 17.71
C LYS A 104 -20.79 -21.08 17.94
N ALA A 105 -19.53 -21.00 18.39
CA ALA A 105 -18.87 -19.74 18.69
C ALA A 105 -18.20 -19.12 17.47
N VAL A 106 -18.02 -17.79 17.54
CA VAL A 106 -17.19 -17.04 16.63
C VAL A 106 -15.95 -16.57 17.39
N HIS A 107 -14.79 -17.07 16.98
CA HIS A 107 -13.49 -16.63 17.48
C HIS A 107 -12.86 -15.72 16.43
N PHE A 108 -12.21 -14.68 16.87
CA PHE A 108 -11.32 -13.91 15.99
C PHE A 108 -10.04 -13.57 16.72
N MET A 109 -8.97 -13.41 15.96
CA MET A 109 -7.64 -13.20 16.49
C MET A 109 -6.86 -12.22 15.62
N GLY A 110 -5.91 -11.54 16.21
CA GLY A 110 -5.06 -10.60 15.50
C GLY A 110 -4.30 -9.68 16.43
N LEU A 111 -3.42 -8.89 15.86
CA LEU A 111 -2.61 -7.93 16.59
C LEU A 111 -3.47 -6.75 17.02
N LEU A 112 -3.61 -6.58 18.32
CA LEU A 112 -4.44 -5.55 18.93
C LEU A 112 -3.60 -4.31 19.23
N SER A 113 -3.52 -3.41 18.28
CA SER A 113 -2.86 -2.11 18.41
C SER A 113 -3.33 -1.13 17.32
N ASP A 114 -2.90 0.11 17.43
CA ASP A 114 -3.10 1.15 16.40
C ASP A 114 -1.88 1.31 15.47
N GLY A 115 -0.94 0.37 15.50
CA GLY A 115 0.28 0.44 14.70
C GLY A 115 0.05 0.40 13.19
N GLY A 116 -0.95 -0.34 12.73
CA GLY A 116 -1.34 -0.33 11.32
C GLY A 116 -0.36 -1.02 10.36
N VAL A 117 0.58 -1.81 10.88
CA VAL A 117 1.56 -2.55 10.07
C VAL A 117 1.08 -3.95 9.70
N HIS A 118 0.56 -4.70 10.66
CA HIS A 118 0.07 -6.07 10.47
C HIS A 118 -1.43 -6.19 10.60
N SER A 119 -2.03 -5.32 11.39
CA SER A 119 -3.44 -5.28 11.76
C SER A 119 -3.77 -3.89 12.27
N HIS A 120 -5.04 -3.63 12.54
CA HIS A 120 -5.45 -2.40 13.22
C HIS A 120 -6.58 -2.70 14.19
N GLN A 121 -6.55 -2.10 15.38
CA GLN A 121 -7.57 -2.29 16.42
C GLN A 121 -9.00 -1.97 15.94
N ASP A 122 -9.17 -0.99 15.05
CA ASP A 122 -10.49 -0.64 14.49
C ASP A 122 -11.06 -1.75 13.61
N HIS A 123 -10.20 -2.55 12.99
CA HIS A 123 -10.63 -3.74 12.24
C HIS A 123 -11.14 -4.83 13.16
N LEU A 124 -10.51 -4.98 14.34
CA LEU A 124 -10.97 -5.93 15.37
C LEU A 124 -12.32 -5.49 15.96
N VAL A 125 -12.50 -4.19 16.19
CA VAL A 125 -13.80 -3.63 16.60
C VAL A 125 -14.87 -3.97 15.56
N ALA A 126 -14.59 -3.73 14.29
CA ALA A 126 -15.53 -4.03 13.22
C ALA A 126 -15.87 -5.52 13.12
N MET A 127 -14.90 -6.41 13.37
CA MET A 127 -15.17 -7.86 13.38
C MET A 127 -16.10 -8.26 14.53
N ALA A 128 -15.91 -7.70 15.73
CA ALA A 128 -16.82 -7.91 16.85
C ALA A 128 -18.25 -7.46 16.49
N GLU A 129 -18.38 -6.29 15.90
CA GLU A 129 -19.67 -5.75 15.44
C GLU A 129 -20.31 -6.62 14.37
N LEU A 130 -19.54 -7.12 13.42
CA LEU A 130 -20.02 -8.03 12.37
C LEU A 130 -20.60 -9.31 12.99
N ALA A 131 -19.86 -9.96 13.87
CA ALA A 131 -20.31 -11.17 14.53
C ALA A 131 -21.62 -10.93 15.29
N PHE A 132 -21.72 -9.82 16.01
CA PHE A 132 -22.93 -9.42 16.72
C PHE A 132 -24.11 -9.20 15.75
N LYS A 133 -23.91 -8.45 14.69
CA LYS A 133 -24.95 -8.17 13.69
C LYS A 133 -25.46 -9.43 12.98
N ARG A 134 -24.60 -10.43 12.83
CA ARG A 134 -24.97 -11.72 12.25
C ARG A 134 -25.62 -12.69 13.24
N GLY A 135 -25.82 -12.28 14.49
CA GLY A 135 -26.55 -13.03 15.50
C GLY A 135 -25.70 -14.00 16.33
N ALA A 136 -24.39 -13.82 16.37
CA ALA A 136 -23.53 -14.65 17.23
C ALA A 136 -23.77 -14.35 18.70
N ASP A 137 -23.97 -15.40 19.51
CA ASP A 137 -24.11 -15.29 20.97
C ASP A 137 -22.78 -15.42 21.70
N LYS A 138 -21.85 -16.18 21.13
CA LYS A 138 -20.53 -16.46 21.68
C LYS A 138 -19.47 -15.85 20.79
N ILE A 139 -18.90 -14.73 21.23
CA ILE A 139 -17.90 -13.96 20.46
C ILE A 139 -16.65 -13.83 21.31
N TYR A 140 -15.52 -14.33 20.82
CA TYR A 140 -14.27 -14.37 21.58
C TYR A 140 -13.12 -13.77 20.77
N LEU A 141 -12.46 -12.76 21.35
CA LEU A 141 -11.22 -12.20 20.80
C LEU A 141 -10.02 -12.84 21.50
N HIS A 142 -9.12 -13.39 20.70
CA HIS A 142 -7.79 -13.79 21.13
C HIS A 142 -6.81 -12.69 20.69
N ALA A 143 -6.44 -11.82 21.64
CA ALA A 143 -5.66 -10.63 21.36
C ALA A 143 -4.16 -10.92 21.37
N PHE A 144 -3.48 -10.54 20.30
CA PHE A 144 -2.01 -10.52 20.24
C PHE A 144 -1.54 -9.11 20.56
N LEU A 145 -0.59 -8.97 21.49
CA LEU A 145 -0.11 -7.68 21.94
C LEU A 145 1.15 -7.26 21.17
N ASP A 146 1.25 -5.97 20.85
CA ASP A 146 2.22 -5.43 19.93
C ASP A 146 3.57 -5.07 20.60
N GLY A 147 3.74 -3.86 21.06
CA GLY A 147 4.96 -3.40 21.70
C GLY A 147 6.20 -3.29 20.79
N ARG A 148 6.02 -3.52 19.48
CA ARG A 148 7.08 -3.43 18.47
C ARG A 148 6.80 -2.34 17.42
N ASP A 149 5.60 -2.34 16.85
CA ASP A 149 5.12 -1.29 15.95
C ASP A 149 4.47 -0.15 16.74
N THR A 150 4.32 -0.33 18.03
CA THR A 150 3.83 0.62 19.05
C THR A 150 4.80 0.60 20.23
N PRO A 151 4.74 1.60 21.14
CA PRO A 151 5.59 1.60 22.32
C PRO A 151 5.49 0.29 23.13
N PRO A 152 6.58 -0.13 23.79
CA PRO A 152 6.64 -1.44 24.47
C PRO A 152 5.55 -1.74 25.49
N LYS A 153 5.02 -0.72 26.14
CA LYS A 153 3.95 -0.82 27.14
C LYS A 153 2.83 0.16 26.82
N SER A 154 2.03 -0.15 25.81
CA SER A 154 0.95 0.72 25.30
C SER A 154 -0.36 -0.01 25.04
N ALA A 155 -0.46 -1.29 25.42
CA ALA A 155 -1.61 -2.13 25.11
C ALA A 155 -2.89 -1.75 25.89
N GLN A 156 -2.79 -1.04 27.00
CA GLN A 156 -3.92 -0.72 27.87
C GLN A 156 -5.09 -0.05 27.13
N SER A 157 -4.80 0.99 26.35
CA SER A 157 -5.83 1.73 25.61
C SER A 157 -6.55 0.87 24.57
N SER A 158 -5.83 -0.02 23.91
CA SER A 158 -6.40 -0.93 22.92
C SER A 158 -7.30 -2.00 23.58
N ILE A 159 -6.89 -2.51 24.74
CA ILE A 159 -7.71 -3.44 25.52
C ILE A 159 -8.99 -2.73 25.99
N GLU A 160 -8.88 -1.52 26.50
CA GLU A 160 -10.04 -0.71 26.93
C GLU A 160 -11.02 -0.49 25.78
N LEU A 161 -10.52 -0.24 24.57
CA LEU A 161 -11.35 -0.06 23.37
C LEU A 161 -12.19 -1.31 23.09
N LEU A 162 -11.59 -2.49 23.12
CA LEU A 162 -12.30 -3.74 22.84
C LEU A 162 -13.23 -4.12 24.00
N ASP A 163 -12.84 -3.93 25.24
CA ASP A 163 -13.72 -4.15 26.39
C ASP A 163 -14.96 -3.25 26.31
N ALA A 164 -14.78 -1.97 25.97
CA ALA A 164 -15.89 -1.04 25.77
C ALA A 164 -16.79 -1.44 24.59
N THR A 165 -16.21 -1.94 23.52
CA THR A 165 -16.96 -2.45 22.37
C THR A 165 -17.85 -3.63 22.77
N PHE A 166 -17.32 -4.63 23.45
CA PHE A 166 -18.09 -5.78 23.90
C PHE A 166 -19.16 -5.37 24.92
N ALA A 167 -18.85 -4.43 25.81
CA ALA A 167 -19.82 -3.90 26.76
C ALA A 167 -21.01 -3.22 26.04
N THR A 168 -20.74 -2.43 25.01
CA THR A 168 -21.76 -1.78 24.19
C THR A 168 -22.62 -2.79 23.43
N LEU A 169 -22.00 -3.84 22.88
CA LEU A 169 -22.72 -4.92 22.21
C LEU A 169 -23.53 -5.79 23.16
N GLY A 170 -23.11 -5.87 24.43
CA GLY A 170 -23.71 -6.75 25.43
C GLY A 170 -23.39 -8.22 25.25
N LYS A 171 -22.49 -8.57 24.36
CA LYS A 171 -22.05 -9.94 24.05
C LYS A 171 -20.57 -9.94 23.68
N GLY A 172 -19.92 -11.05 23.98
CA GLY A 172 -18.52 -11.25 23.64
C GLY A 172 -17.54 -10.75 24.70
N ARG A 173 -16.30 -11.11 24.54
CA ARG A 173 -15.21 -10.70 25.42
C ARG A 173 -13.85 -11.01 24.84
N ILE A 174 -12.82 -10.42 25.42
CA ILE A 174 -11.44 -10.87 25.23
C ILE A 174 -11.25 -12.18 25.99
N ALA A 175 -10.90 -13.24 25.28
CA ALA A 175 -10.75 -14.58 25.87
C ALA A 175 -9.31 -14.93 26.24
N SER A 176 -8.33 -14.31 25.58
CA SER A 176 -6.92 -14.57 25.83
C SER A 176 -6.03 -13.40 25.43
N LEU A 177 -4.86 -13.32 26.04
CA LEU A 177 -3.78 -12.41 25.68
C LEU A 177 -2.50 -13.20 25.45
N VAL A 178 -1.75 -12.85 24.45
CA VAL A 178 -0.40 -13.35 24.21
C VAL A 178 0.38 -12.33 23.36
N GLY A 179 1.65 -12.15 23.66
CA GLY A 179 2.52 -11.25 22.89
C GLY A 179 2.75 -11.77 21.48
N ARG A 180 2.93 -10.85 20.55
CA ARG A 180 3.20 -11.17 19.14
C ARG A 180 4.47 -12.00 18.93
N TYR A 181 5.41 -11.94 19.86
CA TYR A 181 6.60 -12.78 19.87
C TYR A 181 6.27 -14.27 19.73
N PHE A 182 5.16 -14.71 20.34
CA PHE A 182 4.68 -16.09 20.31
C PHE A 182 3.73 -16.34 19.12
N ALA A 183 2.71 -15.51 18.96
CA ALA A 183 1.63 -15.74 18.00
C ALA A 183 1.98 -15.37 16.56
N MET A 184 2.93 -14.47 16.37
CA MET A 184 3.26 -13.86 15.07
C MET A 184 4.71 -14.11 14.69
N ASP A 185 5.20 -15.32 14.95
CA ASP A 185 6.52 -15.74 14.48
C ASP A 185 6.54 -15.89 12.95
N ARG A 186 7.71 -15.72 12.35
CA ARG A 186 7.95 -15.93 10.92
C ARG A 186 9.25 -16.67 10.62
N ASP A 187 9.83 -17.28 11.65
CA ASP A 187 11.16 -17.89 11.61
C ASP A 187 11.13 -19.38 12.03
N ASN A 188 9.97 -20.03 11.92
CA ASN A 188 9.73 -21.42 12.23
C ASN A 188 10.10 -21.78 13.71
N ARG A 189 9.89 -20.84 14.61
CA ARG A 189 10.10 -21.04 16.04
C ARG A 189 8.81 -21.65 16.63
N TRP A 190 8.65 -22.94 16.39
CA TRP A 190 7.44 -23.67 16.74
C TRP A 190 7.21 -23.78 18.24
N ASP A 191 8.28 -23.69 19.06
CA ASP A 191 8.19 -23.54 20.51
C ASP A 191 7.40 -22.31 20.94
N ARG A 192 7.43 -21.24 20.15
CA ARG A 192 6.64 -20.02 20.37
C ARG A 192 5.21 -20.18 19.85
N VAL A 193 5.07 -20.61 18.62
CA VAL A 193 3.76 -20.73 17.94
C VAL A 193 2.86 -21.73 18.66
N SER A 194 3.40 -22.84 19.17
CA SER A 194 2.64 -23.84 19.91
C SER A 194 1.99 -23.27 21.17
N GLN A 195 2.64 -22.34 21.86
CA GLN A 195 2.08 -21.68 23.04
C GLN A 195 0.83 -20.86 22.70
N ALA A 196 0.89 -20.12 21.60
CA ALA A 196 -0.27 -19.35 21.11
C ALA A 196 -1.40 -20.28 20.64
N TYR A 197 -1.09 -21.32 19.89
CA TYR A 197 -2.06 -22.29 19.42
C TYR A 197 -2.78 -22.99 20.57
N ASN A 198 -2.04 -23.51 21.54
CA ASN A 198 -2.61 -24.19 22.71
C ASN A 198 -3.46 -23.26 23.57
N LEU A 199 -3.06 -22.00 23.69
CA LEU A 199 -3.86 -20.98 24.37
C LEU A 199 -5.21 -20.78 23.70
N ILE A 200 -5.21 -20.60 22.39
CA ILE A 200 -6.42 -20.29 21.61
C ILE A 200 -7.34 -21.51 21.54
N VAL A 201 -6.80 -22.67 21.19
CA VAL A 201 -7.57 -23.88 20.91
C VAL A 201 -8.03 -24.58 22.19
N ASP A 202 -7.17 -24.69 23.17
CA ASP A 202 -7.43 -25.47 24.37
C ASP A 202 -7.61 -24.66 25.66
N GLY A 203 -7.43 -23.33 25.59
CA GLY A 203 -7.42 -22.50 26.79
C GLY A 203 -6.29 -22.87 27.74
N GLN A 204 -5.19 -23.39 27.21
CA GLN A 204 -4.02 -23.81 27.98
C GLN A 204 -3.02 -22.67 28.10
N ALA A 205 -2.74 -22.26 29.33
CA ALA A 205 -1.80 -21.19 29.61
C ALA A 205 -1.18 -21.33 30.99
N GLU A 206 0.04 -20.78 31.12
CA GLU A 206 0.70 -20.68 32.42
C GLU A 206 0.01 -19.68 33.35
N PHE A 207 -0.56 -18.62 32.78
CA PHE A 207 -1.17 -17.51 33.49
C PHE A 207 -2.66 -17.39 33.21
N HIS A 208 -3.37 -16.87 34.19
CA HIS A 208 -4.81 -16.64 34.15
C HIS A 208 -5.14 -15.33 34.86
N ALA A 209 -6.11 -14.60 34.34
CA ALA A 209 -6.65 -13.38 34.94
C ALA A 209 -8.16 -13.29 34.72
N ALA A 210 -8.84 -12.59 35.59
CA ALA A 210 -10.29 -12.39 35.50
C ALA A 210 -10.65 -11.42 34.39
N THR A 211 -9.83 -10.40 34.17
CA THR A 211 -10.01 -9.39 33.12
C THR A 211 -8.73 -9.20 32.29
N ALA A 212 -8.86 -8.69 31.08
CA ALA A 212 -7.72 -8.42 30.23
C ALA A 212 -6.78 -7.37 30.85
N GLN A 213 -7.33 -6.35 31.50
CA GLN A 213 -6.54 -5.34 32.21
C GLN A 213 -5.70 -5.95 33.31
N GLU A 214 -6.30 -6.81 34.15
CA GLU A 214 -5.58 -7.51 35.19
C GLU A 214 -4.49 -8.43 34.63
N GLY A 215 -4.76 -9.10 33.53
CA GLY A 215 -3.80 -9.93 32.81
C GLY A 215 -2.61 -9.13 32.32
N LEU A 216 -2.83 -7.95 31.73
CA LEU A 216 -1.79 -7.05 31.28
C LEU A 216 -0.95 -6.52 32.46
N GLU A 217 -1.60 -6.07 33.52
CA GLU A 217 -0.92 -5.55 34.72
C GLU A 217 -0.04 -6.63 35.37
N ALA A 218 -0.53 -7.86 35.45
CA ALA A 218 0.25 -8.97 35.94
C ALA A 218 1.48 -9.28 35.08
N ALA A 219 1.35 -9.21 33.77
CA ALA A 219 2.46 -9.37 32.83
C ALA A 219 3.53 -8.28 33.04
N TYR A 220 3.11 -7.03 33.17
CA TYR A 220 4.03 -5.92 33.43
C TYR A 220 4.73 -6.09 34.80
N ALA A 221 4.00 -6.57 35.82
CA ALA A 221 4.57 -6.84 37.13
C ALA A 221 5.64 -7.94 37.08
N ARG A 222 5.53 -8.89 36.14
CA ARG A 222 6.55 -9.93 35.91
C ARG A 222 7.76 -9.40 35.10
N GLY A 223 7.74 -8.15 34.67
CA GLY A 223 8.81 -7.58 33.84
C GLY A 223 8.65 -7.82 32.35
N GLU A 224 7.48 -8.30 31.88
CA GLU A 224 7.18 -8.46 30.47
C GLU A 224 6.71 -7.14 29.87
N SER A 225 6.98 -6.93 28.59
CA SER A 225 6.36 -5.87 27.77
C SER A 225 5.35 -6.49 26.81
N ASP A 226 4.59 -5.68 26.11
CA ASP A 226 3.49 -6.16 25.26
C ASP A 226 3.91 -7.28 24.32
N GLU A 227 5.02 -7.09 23.59
CA GLU A 227 5.54 -8.06 22.62
C GLU A 227 5.77 -9.45 23.22
N PHE A 228 6.16 -9.51 24.50
CA PHE A 228 6.61 -10.71 25.17
C PHE A 228 5.63 -11.23 26.23
N VAL A 229 4.41 -10.71 26.26
CA VAL A 229 3.41 -11.20 27.20
C VAL A 229 3.17 -12.70 26.97
N LYS A 230 3.39 -13.49 28.02
CA LYS A 230 3.18 -14.94 27.97
C LYS A 230 1.69 -15.27 27.91
N ALA A 231 1.38 -16.42 27.33
CA ALA A 231 0.02 -16.90 27.17
C ALA A 231 -0.78 -16.76 28.48
N THR A 232 -1.91 -16.05 28.38
CA THR A 232 -2.78 -15.73 29.51
C THR A 232 -4.24 -15.95 29.14
N THR A 233 -4.95 -16.81 29.85
CA THR A 233 -6.40 -16.94 29.69
C THR A 233 -7.12 -15.85 30.48
N ILE A 234 -8.20 -15.34 29.90
CA ILE A 234 -9.00 -14.27 30.53
C ILE A 234 -10.41 -14.79 30.81
N GLY A 235 -10.85 -14.67 32.05
CA GLY A 235 -12.14 -15.19 32.47
C GLY A 235 -12.18 -16.72 32.43
N GLU A 236 -13.36 -17.30 32.22
CA GLU A 236 -13.48 -18.73 32.02
C GLU A 236 -12.71 -19.16 30.76
N PRO A 237 -11.80 -20.13 30.86
CA PRO A 237 -11.07 -20.61 29.68
C PRO A 237 -12.01 -21.07 28.56
N VAL A 238 -11.73 -20.68 27.38
CA VAL A 238 -12.53 -21.01 26.19
C VAL A 238 -11.72 -21.93 25.28
N LYS A 239 -12.41 -22.94 24.74
CA LYS A 239 -11.85 -23.85 23.76
C LYS A 239 -12.47 -23.58 22.40
N VAL A 240 -11.70 -23.78 21.37
CA VAL A 240 -12.22 -23.83 20.00
C VAL A 240 -12.76 -25.24 19.76
N GLU A 241 -14.02 -25.33 19.33
CA GLU A 241 -14.72 -26.59 19.10
C GLU A 241 -14.99 -26.79 17.59
N ASP A 242 -15.27 -28.04 17.21
CA ASP A 242 -15.69 -28.34 15.84
C ASP A 242 -16.93 -27.50 15.47
N GLY A 243 -16.90 -26.87 14.32
CA GLY A 243 -17.99 -26.03 13.82
C GLY A 243 -17.91 -24.57 14.24
N ASP A 244 -16.97 -24.18 15.09
CA ASP A 244 -16.72 -22.80 15.39
C ASP A 244 -16.15 -22.07 14.17
N ALA A 245 -16.40 -20.77 14.07
CA ALA A 245 -15.72 -19.90 13.12
C ALA A 245 -14.45 -19.33 13.78
N VAL A 246 -13.38 -19.25 13.01
CA VAL A 246 -12.12 -18.60 13.42
C VAL A 246 -11.67 -17.65 12.33
N VAL A 247 -11.63 -16.36 12.63
CA VAL A 247 -11.23 -15.32 11.68
C VAL A 247 -9.91 -14.70 12.14
N PHE A 248 -8.92 -14.73 11.26
CA PHE A 248 -7.63 -14.09 11.51
C PHE A 248 -7.64 -12.70 10.89
N MET A 249 -7.56 -11.65 11.71
CA MET A 249 -7.77 -10.26 11.30
C MET A 249 -6.51 -9.48 10.95
N ASN A 250 -5.37 -10.14 10.81
CA ASN A 250 -4.18 -9.52 10.26
C ASN A 250 -4.32 -9.39 8.73
N PHE A 251 -3.92 -8.24 8.18
CA PHE A 251 -3.94 -8.02 6.73
C PHE A 251 -2.57 -8.29 6.08
N ARG A 252 -1.47 -8.28 6.84
CA ARG A 252 -0.12 -8.60 6.35
C ARG A 252 0.20 -10.07 6.58
N ALA A 253 0.67 -10.72 5.51
CA ALA A 253 0.79 -12.17 5.44
C ALA A 253 1.95 -12.78 6.22
N ASP A 254 3.11 -12.14 6.23
CA ASP A 254 4.38 -12.75 6.63
C ASP A 254 4.39 -13.35 8.04
N ARG A 255 3.72 -12.72 9.00
CA ARG A 255 3.61 -13.17 10.38
C ARG A 255 2.27 -13.84 10.72
N ALA A 256 1.45 -14.13 9.72
CA ALA A 256 0.18 -14.83 9.90
C ALA A 256 0.21 -16.25 9.32
N ARG A 257 1.17 -16.56 8.46
CA ARG A 257 1.26 -17.85 7.77
C ARG A 257 1.42 -19.03 8.71
N GLU A 258 2.37 -18.96 9.65
CA GLU A 258 2.70 -20.09 10.52
C GLU A 258 1.50 -20.52 11.37
N LEU A 259 0.91 -19.60 12.11
CA LEU A 259 -0.25 -19.91 12.93
C LEU A 259 -1.44 -20.42 12.10
N SER A 260 -1.65 -19.85 10.91
CA SER A 260 -2.71 -20.30 10.01
C SER A 260 -2.49 -21.75 9.54
N HIS A 261 -1.26 -22.11 9.18
CA HIS A 261 -0.92 -23.51 8.83
C HIS A 261 -1.21 -24.47 10.00
N VAL A 262 -0.89 -24.08 11.22
CA VAL A 262 -1.15 -24.91 12.41
C VAL A 262 -2.65 -25.17 12.59
N PHE A 263 -3.50 -24.18 12.27
CA PHE A 263 -4.95 -24.34 12.36
C PHE A 263 -5.55 -25.25 11.30
N VAL A 264 -5.10 -25.14 10.05
CA VAL A 264 -5.83 -25.70 8.90
C VAL A 264 -5.09 -26.80 8.15
N ASP A 265 -3.79 -26.93 8.32
CA ASP A 265 -3.01 -27.94 7.61
C ASP A 265 -3.08 -29.28 8.36
N ALA A 266 -3.79 -30.25 7.78
CA ALA A 266 -3.88 -31.58 8.35
C ALA A 266 -2.54 -32.33 8.32
N GLY A 267 -1.64 -31.96 7.42
CA GLY A 267 -0.29 -32.52 7.30
C GLY A 267 0.78 -31.85 8.15
N PHE A 268 0.41 -30.86 8.98
CA PHE A 268 1.36 -30.17 9.86
C PHE A 268 1.98 -31.12 10.88
N LYS A 269 3.31 -31.10 11.00
CA LYS A 269 4.07 -32.04 11.87
C LYS A 269 5.19 -31.39 12.69
N ASP A 270 5.36 -30.09 12.61
CA ASP A 270 6.50 -29.40 13.25
C ASP A 270 6.38 -29.36 14.78
N PHE A 271 5.18 -29.57 15.31
CA PHE A 271 4.94 -29.93 16.69
C PHE A 271 3.64 -30.75 16.81
N GLU A 272 3.48 -31.47 17.92
CA GLU A 272 2.27 -32.25 18.18
C GLU A 272 1.15 -31.37 18.70
N ARG A 273 0.03 -31.35 17.99
CA ARG A 273 -1.22 -30.70 18.44
C ARG A 273 -2.05 -31.68 19.23
N ALA A 274 -2.44 -31.30 20.45
CA ALA A 274 -3.35 -32.13 21.26
C ALA A 274 -4.71 -32.29 20.55
N ARG A 275 -5.21 -31.23 19.93
CA ARG A 275 -6.44 -31.24 19.12
C ARG A 275 -6.25 -30.37 17.88
N GLN A 276 -6.96 -30.74 16.82
CA GLN A 276 -7.14 -29.89 15.65
C GLN A 276 -8.64 -29.82 15.35
N PRO A 277 -9.38 -28.90 15.96
CA PRO A 277 -10.80 -28.76 15.70
C PRO A 277 -11.05 -28.37 14.24
N LYS A 278 -12.15 -28.91 13.69
CA LYS A 278 -12.61 -28.58 12.33
C LYS A 278 -13.42 -27.29 12.38
N VAL A 279 -12.80 -26.21 11.98
CA VAL A 279 -13.35 -24.86 12.06
C VAL A 279 -13.61 -24.26 10.67
N GLU A 280 -14.50 -23.29 10.63
CA GLU A 280 -14.64 -22.38 9.49
C GLU A 280 -13.56 -21.28 9.64
N PHE A 281 -12.38 -21.55 9.08
CA PHE A 281 -11.25 -20.63 9.18
C PHE A 281 -11.28 -19.63 8.04
N VAL A 282 -11.13 -18.33 8.33
CA VAL A 282 -11.06 -17.25 7.35
C VAL A 282 -9.81 -16.42 7.60
N MET A 283 -9.01 -16.25 6.54
CA MET A 283 -7.93 -15.26 6.51
C MET A 283 -8.51 -13.92 6.07
N LEU A 284 -8.14 -12.83 6.72
CA LEU A 284 -8.60 -11.50 6.27
C LEU A 284 -8.10 -11.20 4.86
N THR A 285 -6.82 -11.46 4.62
CA THR A 285 -6.20 -11.45 3.29
C THR A 285 -5.58 -12.82 3.01
N GLN A 286 -5.19 -13.09 1.76
CA GLN A 286 -4.53 -14.34 1.45
C GLN A 286 -3.10 -14.35 1.98
N TYR A 287 -2.82 -15.20 2.96
CA TYR A 287 -1.48 -15.29 3.56
C TYR A 287 -0.50 -16.14 2.74
N ALA A 288 -1.00 -17.17 2.08
CA ALA A 288 -0.28 -17.98 1.10
C ALA A 288 -1.28 -18.76 0.26
N ALA A 289 -0.92 -19.06 -0.98
CA ALA A 289 -1.80 -19.80 -1.90
C ALA A 289 -2.04 -21.26 -1.46
N ASN A 290 -1.10 -21.84 -0.71
CA ASN A 290 -1.17 -23.22 -0.23
C ASN A 290 -1.86 -23.39 1.14
N ILE A 291 -2.39 -22.34 1.72
CA ILE A 291 -3.20 -22.45 2.94
C ILE A 291 -4.64 -22.76 2.53
N PRO A 292 -5.18 -23.95 2.93
CA PRO A 292 -6.51 -24.39 2.49
C PRO A 292 -7.63 -23.71 3.29
N ALA A 293 -7.74 -22.40 3.18
CA ALA A 293 -8.76 -21.57 3.80
C ALA A 293 -9.11 -20.39 2.89
N PRO A 294 -10.37 -19.92 2.92
CA PRO A 294 -10.75 -18.76 2.15
C PRO A 294 -10.20 -17.47 2.74
N SER A 295 -10.04 -16.45 1.90
CA SER A 295 -9.69 -15.10 2.31
C SER A 295 -10.86 -14.15 2.10
N ALA A 296 -11.06 -13.24 3.06
CA ALA A 296 -12.13 -12.24 2.98
C ALA A 296 -11.87 -11.19 1.91
N PHE A 297 -10.60 -10.78 1.77
CA PHE A 297 -10.13 -9.87 0.75
C PHE A 297 -9.12 -10.60 -0.11
N ALA A 298 -9.58 -11.17 -1.21
CA ALA A 298 -8.72 -11.88 -2.15
C ALA A 298 -7.70 -10.93 -2.78
N PRO A 299 -6.53 -11.44 -3.23
CA PRO A 299 -5.58 -10.63 -3.99
C PRO A 299 -6.30 -9.97 -5.16
N GLY A 300 -6.13 -8.66 -5.31
CA GLY A 300 -6.73 -7.91 -6.41
C GLY A 300 -6.14 -8.40 -7.74
N SER A 301 -6.99 -8.65 -8.73
CA SER A 301 -6.53 -8.84 -10.09
C SER A 301 -6.19 -7.47 -10.67
N LEU A 302 -4.96 -7.32 -11.17
CA LEU A 302 -4.52 -6.16 -11.95
C LEU A 302 -4.52 -6.50 -13.44
N GLU A 303 -5.62 -7.06 -13.92
CA GLU A 303 -5.86 -7.28 -15.34
C GLU A 303 -6.05 -5.95 -16.08
N ASN A 304 -5.64 -5.94 -17.33
CA ASN A 304 -5.77 -4.77 -18.19
C ASN A 304 -5.16 -3.50 -17.60
N VAL A 305 -4.00 -3.62 -16.94
CA VAL A 305 -3.14 -2.46 -16.71
C VAL A 305 -2.69 -1.92 -18.07
N LEU A 306 -2.22 -0.69 -18.12
CA LEU A 306 -1.90 -0.02 -19.40
C LEU A 306 -1.02 -0.88 -20.30
N GLY A 307 0.07 -1.44 -19.78
CA GLY A 307 1.00 -2.26 -20.56
C GLY A 307 0.35 -3.51 -21.16
N ASP A 308 -0.46 -4.21 -20.39
CA ASP A 308 -1.23 -5.38 -20.85
C ASP A 308 -2.23 -4.99 -21.93
N TYR A 309 -2.98 -3.92 -21.68
CA TYR A 309 -4.02 -3.47 -22.61
C TYR A 309 -3.44 -2.92 -23.93
N LEU A 310 -2.31 -2.22 -23.89
CA LEU A 310 -1.57 -1.81 -25.08
C LEU A 310 -1.14 -3.04 -25.90
N ALA A 311 -0.59 -4.06 -25.25
CA ALA A 311 -0.19 -5.29 -25.91
C ALA A 311 -1.38 -5.99 -26.58
N LYS A 312 -2.52 -6.09 -25.90
CA LYS A 312 -3.77 -6.66 -26.45
C LYS A 312 -4.30 -5.89 -27.66
N ASN A 313 -3.99 -4.60 -27.76
CA ASN A 313 -4.36 -3.74 -28.88
C ASN A 313 -3.25 -3.63 -29.95
N GLY A 314 -2.22 -4.48 -29.89
CA GLY A 314 -1.14 -4.53 -30.87
C GLY A 314 -0.21 -3.31 -30.86
N LYS A 315 -0.16 -2.56 -29.75
CA LYS A 315 0.68 -1.38 -29.61
C LYS A 315 2.05 -1.75 -29.04
N THR A 316 3.06 -1.00 -29.50
CA THR A 316 4.44 -1.12 -29.00
C THR A 316 4.71 -0.09 -27.93
N GLN A 317 5.56 -0.44 -26.96
CA GLN A 317 5.87 0.44 -25.84
C GLN A 317 7.32 0.28 -25.38
N LEU A 318 7.89 1.40 -24.93
CA LEU A 318 9.19 1.45 -24.30
C LEU A 318 9.03 1.88 -22.84
N ARG A 319 9.69 1.17 -21.92
CA ARG A 319 9.88 1.57 -20.52
C ARG A 319 11.35 1.89 -20.31
N ILE A 320 11.64 3.08 -19.82
CA ILE A 320 13.01 3.56 -19.66
C ILE A 320 13.16 4.34 -18.35
N ALA A 321 14.21 4.04 -17.61
CA ALA A 321 14.67 4.79 -16.46
C ALA A 321 16.11 4.43 -16.13
N GLU A 322 16.73 5.24 -15.28
CA GLU A 322 17.98 4.85 -14.66
C GLU A 322 17.78 3.88 -13.50
N THR A 323 18.87 3.26 -13.02
CA THR A 323 18.85 2.13 -12.04
C THR A 323 17.91 2.36 -10.88
N GLU A 324 17.95 3.54 -10.26
CA GLU A 324 17.16 3.84 -9.04
C GLU A 324 15.66 3.76 -9.26
N LYS A 325 15.19 3.95 -10.48
CA LYS A 325 13.76 3.99 -10.81
C LYS A 325 13.33 3.00 -11.89
N TYR A 326 14.23 2.11 -12.29
CA TYR A 326 13.90 1.11 -13.30
C TYR A 326 12.74 0.19 -12.88
N ALA A 327 12.77 -0.30 -11.66
CA ALA A 327 11.69 -1.15 -11.13
C ALA A 327 10.34 -0.44 -11.12
N HIS A 328 10.33 0.87 -10.94
CA HIS A 328 9.09 1.66 -10.89
C HIS A 328 8.39 1.72 -12.25
N VAL A 329 9.12 1.92 -13.34
CA VAL A 329 8.53 1.93 -14.70
C VAL A 329 8.33 0.52 -15.28
N THR A 330 8.82 -0.52 -14.63
CA THR A 330 8.68 -1.91 -15.06
C THR A 330 7.75 -2.68 -14.13
N PHE A 331 8.25 -3.23 -13.05
CA PHE A 331 7.48 -4.06 -12.11
C PHE A 331 6.23 -3.34 -11.57
N PHE A 332 6.38 -2.17 -10.96
CA PHE A 332 5.26 -1.47 -10.32
C PHE A 332 4.26 -0.91 -11.35
N PHE A 333 4.73 -0.30 -12.40
CA PHE A 333 3.87 0.21 -13.48
C PHE A 333 3.10 -0.92 -14.18
N SER A 334 3.68 -2.10 -14.23
CA SER A 334 3.06 -3.31 -14.81
C SER A 334 2.18 -4.08 -13.80
N GLY A 335 1.87 -3.48 -12.65
CA GLY A 335 0.97 -4.09 -11.67
C GLY A 335 1.56 -5.27 -10.91
N GLY A 336 2.88 -5.32 -10.74
CA GLY A 336 3.58 -6.40 -10.04
C GLY A 336 4.05 -7.53 -10.96
N ARG A 337 4.08 -7.30 -12.25
CA ARG A 337 4.59 -8.26 -13.24
C ARG A 337 6.04 -7.95 -13.58
N GLU A 338 6.91 -8.94 -13.42
CA GLU A 338 8.35 -8.83 -13.76
C GLU A 338 8.61 -8.85 -15.26
N GLU A 339 7.93 -9.73 -16.00
CA GLU A 339 8.19 -9.94 -17.40
C GLU A 339 7.56 -8.86 -18.30
N PRO A 340 8.24 -8.44 -19.37
CA PRO A 340 7.65 -7.55 -20.36
C PRO A 340 6.37 -8.12 -20.98
N PHE A 341 5.43 -7.23 -21.29
CA PHE A 341 4.29 -7.58 -22.13
C PHE A 341 4.72 -7.74 -23.60
N PRO A 342 3.97 -8.46 -24.44
CA PRO A 342 4.22 -8.48 -25.88
C PRO A 342 4.30 -7.07 -26.46
N GLY A 343 5.36 -6.78 -27.23
CA GLY A 343 5.58 -5.45 -27.81
C GLY A 343 6.22 -4.43 -26.86
N GLU A 344 6.56 -4.84 -25.65
CA GLU A 344 7.26 -3.99 -24.66
C GLU A 344 8.77 -4.21 -24.75
N GLU A 345 9.51 -3.12 -24.86
CA GLU A 345 10.95 -3.10 -24.69
C GLU A 345 11.32 -2.27 -23.46
N ARG A 346 12.48 -2.57 -22.88
CA ARG A 346 12.97 -1.95 -21.65
C ARG A 346 14.42 -1.50 -21.82
N ILE A 347 14.72 -0.28 -21.39
CA ILE A 347 16.07 0.26 -21.36
C ILE A 347 16.40 0.69 -19.94
N LEU A 348 17.46 0.12 -19.39
CA LEU A 348 18.04 0.52 -18.11
C LEU A 348 19.31 1.32 -18.37
N ILE A 349 19.37 2.53 -17.83
CA ILE A 349 20.57 3.36 -17.84
C ILE A 349 21.21 3.31 -16.44
N PRO A 350 22.49 2.97 -16.30
CA PRO A 350 23.11 2.96 -14.97
C PRO A 350 23.09 4.33 -14.31
N SER A 351 22.68 4.37 -13.05
CA SER A 351 22.81 5.57 -12.21
C SER A 351 24.30 5.84 -11.91
N PRO A 352 24.70 7.11 -11.66
CA PRO A 352 26.06 7.43 -11.32
C PRO A 352 26.50 6.76 -10.00
N LYS A 353 27.76 6.38 -9.94
CA LYS A 353 28.33 5.75 -8.73
C LYS A 353 28.86 6.82 -7.78
N VAL A 354 27.95 7.49 -7.09
CA VAL A 354 28.26 8.50 -6.05
C VAL A 354 27.68 8.08 -4.72
N ALA A 355 28.22 8.59 -3.63
CA ALA A 355 27.74 8.24 -2.28
C ALA A 355 26.30 8.72 -2.07
N THR A 356 26.00 9.95 -2.50
CA THR A 356 24.67 10.58 -2.48
C THR A 356 24.50 11.41 -3.75
N TYR A 357 23.28 11.55 -4.24
CA TYR A 357 23.03 12.18 -5.54
C TYR A 357 23.07 13.71 -5.55
N ASP A 358 23.17 14.35 -4.39
CA ASP A 358 23.50 15.77 -4.30
C ASP A 358 24.89 16.08 -4.84
N LEU A 359 25.78 15.08 -4.91
CA LEU A 359 27.10 15.19 -5.53
C LEU A 359 27.04 15.21 -7.07
N GLN A 360 25.97 14.70 -7.66
CA GLN A 360 25.75 14.67 -9.11
C GLN A 360 24.25 14.83 -9.40
N PRO A 361 23.69 16.05 -9.27
CA PRO A 361 22.24 16.28 -9.36
C PRO A 361 21.62 15.91 -10.71
N GLU A 362 22.37 15.97 -11.80
CA GLU A 362 21.91 15.55 -13.14
C GLU A 362 21.68 14.04 -13.21
N MET A 363 22.28 13.27 -12.33
CA MET A 363 22.24 11.80 -12.32
C MET A 363 22.51 11.25 -13.74
N SER A 364 21.65 10.39 -14.28
CA SER A 364 21.75 9.90 -15.66
C SER A 364 20.67 10.47 -16.58
N ALA A 365 20.01 11.55 -16.18
CA ALA A 365 18.92 12.15 -16.97
C ALA A 365 19.31 12.53 -18.41
N PRO A 366 20.49 13.11 -18.69
CA PRO A 366 20.90 13.38 -20.07
C PRO A 366 21.01 12.12 -20.94
N GLU A 367 21.58 11.03 -20.42
CA GLU A 367 21.68 9.75 -21.15
C GLU A 367 20.31 9.11 -21.39
N VAL A 368 19.43 9.14 -20.40
CA VAL A 368 18.04 8.69 -20.54
C VAL A 368 17.36 9.48 -21.67
N THR A 369 17.54 10.79 -21.68
CA THR A 369 16.96 11.68 -22.69
C THR A 369 17.51 11.39 -24.09
N ASP A 370 18.81 11.11 -24.23
CA ASP A 370 19.42 10.74 -25.52
C ASP A 370 18.69 9.53 -26.13
N LYS A 371 18.41 8.51 -25.32
CA LYS A 371 17.71 7.30 -25.78
C LYS A 371 16.27 7.58 -26.18
N ILE A 372 15.58 8.44 -25.42
CA ILE A 372 14.20 8.81 -25.71
C ILE A 372 14.10 9.61 -26.99
N VAL A 373 14.95 10.62 -27.17
CA VAL A 373 14.99 11.44 -28.37
C VAL A 373 15.26 10.58 -29.58
N ASP A 374 16.24 9.69 -29.54
CA ASP A 374 16.52 8.74 -30.62
C ASP A 374 15.29 7.88 -30.96
N ALA A 375 14.61 7.34 -29.94
CA ALA A 375 13.39 6.54 -30.15
C ALA A 375 12.26 7.36 -30.79
N ILE A 376 12.09 8.62 -30.42
CA ILE A 376 11.08 9.52 -30.96
C ILE A 376 11.40 9.87 -32.43
N GLU A 377 12.62 10.26 -32.71
CA GLU A 377 13.06 10.64 -34.07
C GLU A 377 12.88 9.49 -35.07
N HIS A 378 13.09 8.27 -34.65
CA HIS A 378 12.90 7.06 -35.45
C HIS A 378 11.51 6.45 -35.35
N GLN A 379 10.61 7.06 -34.59
CA GLN A 379 9.22 6.62 -34.42
C GLN A 379 9.09 5.11 -34.08
N ARG A 380 9.91 4.63 -33.15
CA ARG A 380 10.05 3.19 -32.87
C ARG A 380 8.89 2.60 -32.07
N TYR A 381 8.21 3.42 -31.26
CA TYR A 381 7.17 2.95 -30.33
C TYR A 381 5.92 3.81 -30.43
N ASP A 382 4.77 3.19 -30.14
CA ASP A 382 3.52 3.91 -29.98
C ASP A 382 3.48 4.69 -28.66
N VAL A 383 4.08 4.13 -27.60
CA VAL A 383 4.12 4.72 -26.26
C VAL A 383 5.52 4.60 -25.66
N ILE A 384 5.97 5.66 -25.00
CA ILE A 384 7.18 5.67 -24.19
C ILE A 384 6.80 6.10 -22.78
N VAL A 385 7.20 5.31 -21.77
CA VAL A 385 7.05 5.65 -20.35
C VAL A 385 8.46 5.84 -19.77
N VAL A 386 8.73 7.03 -19.27
CA VAL A 386 10.02 7.38 -18.66
C VAL A 386 9.83 7.89 -17.24
N ASN A 387 10.74 7.50 -16.35
CA ASN A 387 10.88 8.09 -15.02
C ASN A 387 12.22 8.82 -14.96
N TYR A 388 12.18 10.07 -14.51
CA TYR A 388 13.35 10.86 -14.15
C TYR A 388 13.50 10.87 -12.63
N ALA A 389 14.56 10.27 -12.12
CA ALA A 389 14.79 10.04 -10.69
C ALA A 389 15.18 11.28 -9.90
N ASN A 390 15.59 12.34 -10.55
CA ASN A 390 16.34 13.47 -9.99
C ASN A 390 15.61 14.16 -8.83
N GLY A 391 14.34 14.50 -9.00
CA GLY A 391 13.58 15.23 -7.98
C GLY A 391 13.48 14.48 -6.66
N ASP A 392 13.24 13.19 -6.75
CA ASP A 392 13.14 12.33 -5.56
C ASP A 392 14.51 12.04 -4.95
N MET A 393 15.42 11.51 -5.74
CA MET A 393 16.73 11.05 -5.23
C MET A 393 17.58 12.19 -4.69
N VAL A 394 17.60 13.34 -5.37
CA VAL A 394 18.32 14.53 -4.88
C VAL A 394 17.51 15.20 -3.77
N GLY A 395 16.18 15.16 -3.86
CA GLY A 395 15.30 15.65 -2.78
C GLY A 395 15.55 14.99 -1.44
N HIS A 396 15.82 13.70 -1.43
CA HIS A 396 16.17 12.95 -0.21
C HIS A 396 17.46 13.41 0.48
N SER A 397 18.34 14.12 -0.22
CA SER A 397 19.55 14.68 0.36
C SER A 397 19.28 15.89 1.29
N GLY A 398 18.12 16.52 1.17
CA GLY A 398 17.81 17.75 1.91
C GLY A 398 18.61 18.97 1.45
N ASN A 399 19.36 18.87 0.36
CA ASN A 399 20.21 19.92 -0.18
C ASN A 399 19.46 20.74 -1.23
N LEU A 400 19.00 21.93 -0.83
CA LEU A 400 18.22 22.83 -1.71
C LEU A 400 18.95 23.17 -3.01
N LYS A 401 20.24 23.50 -2.93
CA LYS A 401 21.03 23.89 -4.11
C LYS A 401 21.11 22.73 -5.11
N ALA A 402 21.39 21.53 -4.62
CA ALA A 402 21.48 20.35 -5.46
C ALA A 402 20.13 19.99 -6.10
N ALA A 403 19.05 20.05 -5.31
CA ALA A 403 17.70 19.80 -5.80
C ALA A 403 17.28 20.84 -6.85
N THR A 404 17.65 22.09 -6.67
CA THR A 404 17.41 23.16 -7.69
C THR A 404 18.15 22.85 -8.97
N GLN A 405 19.40 22.41 -8.92
CA GLN A 405 20.17 22.00 -10.09
C GLN A 405 19.56 20.77 -10.77
N ALA A 406 19.02 19.84 -9.98
CA ALA A 406 18.31 18.67 -10.50
C ALA A 406 17.08 19.10 -11.32
N VAL A 407 16.26 19.99 -10.79
CA VAL A 407 15.08 20.52 -11.51
C VAL A 407 15.47 21.25 -12.80
N GLU A 408 16.54 22.04 -12.77
CA GLU A 408 17.04 22.72 -13.96
C GLU A 408 17.50 21.73 -15.04
N CYS A 409 18.14 20.63 -14.65
CA CYS A 409 18.48 19.54 -15.57
C CYS A 409 17.24 18.88 -16.17
N LEU A 410 16.22 18.61 -15.35
CA LEU A 410 14.95 18.05 -15.82
C LEU A 410 14.28 18.96 -16.84
N ASP A 411 14.32 20.27 -16.61
CA ASP A 411 13.76 21.26 -17.54
C ASP A 411 14.40 21.15 -18.93
N ARG A 412 15.72 21.05 -18.98
CA ARG A 412 16.46 20.87 -20.24
C ARG A 412 16.10 19.53 -20.91
N CYS A 413 15.99 18.46 -20.16
CA CYS A 413 15.62 17.15 -20.69
C CYS A 413 14.20 17.14 -21.25
N VAL A 414 13.25 17.71 -20.55
CA VAL A 414 11.87 17.86 -21.01
C VAL A 414 11.83 18.68 -22.31
N GLY A 415 12.59 19.77 -22.38
CA GLY A 415 12.69 20.60 -23.57
C GLY A 415 13.16 19.83 -24.81
N ARG A 416 14.14 18.95 -24.65
CA ARG A 416 14.64 18.09 -25.74
C ARG A 416 13.57 17.09 -26.19
N ILE A 417 12.82 16.50 -25.29
CA ILE A 417 11.74 15.56 -25.63
C ILE A 417 10.62 16.30 -26.37
N VAL A 418 10.20 17.45 -25.87
CA VAL A 418 9.13 18.27 -26.47
C VAL A 418 9.52 18.68 -27.91
N GLU A 419 10.75 19.14 -28.12
CA GLU A 419 11.25 19.48 -29.46
C GLU A 419 11.21 18.27 -30.40
N ALA A 420 11.69 17.11 -29.95
CA ALA A 420 11.65 15.88 -30.74
C ALA A 420 10.23 15.48 -31.11
N LEU A 421 9.29 15.60 -30.19
CA LEU A 421 7.87 15.29 -30.41
C LEU A 421 7.23 16.27 -31.41
N GLU A 422 7.52 17.55 -31.31
CA GLU A 422 7.03 18.56 -32.26
C GLU A 422 7.44 18.23 -33.68
N ASN A 423 8.67 17.76 -33.88
CA ASN A 423 9.20 17.41 -35.21
C ASN A 423 8.49 16.20 -35.83
N VAL A 424 7.90 15.31 -35.06
CA VAL A 424 7.20 14.11 -35.54
C VAL A 424 5.67 14.16 -35.34
N GLY A 425 5.15 15.26 -34.81
CA GLY A 425 3.73 15.39 -34.51
C GLY A 425 3.26 14.53 -33.35
N GLY A 426 4.14 14.21 -32.40
CA GLY A 426 3.84 13.44 -31.24
C GLY A 426 3.25 14.25 -30.08
N GLU A 427 2.81 13.54 -29.04
CA GLU A 427 2.19 14.13 -27.84
C GLU A 427 2.87 13.62 -26.58
N ALA A 428 2.81 14.40 -25.50
CA ALA A 428 3.30 14.00 -24.20
C ALA A 428 2.32 14.37 -23.07
N LEU A 429 2.36 13.56 -22.03
CA LEU A 429 1.86 13.92 -20.69
C LEU A 429 3.04 14.02 -19.76
N ILE A 430 3.13 15.12 -19.00
CA ILE A 430 4.17 15.34 -17.99
C ILE A 430 3.47 15.36 -16.65
N THR A 431 3.89 14.49 -15.73
CA THR A 431 3.35 14.42 -14.38
C THR A 431 4.44 13.98 -13.39
N ALA A 432 4.05 13.72 -12.17
CA ALA A 432 4.89 13.12 -11.15
C ALA A 432 4.09 12.03 -10.41
N ASP A 433 4.76 11.27 -9.60
CA ASP A 433 4.16 10.18 -8.82
C ASP A 433 3.86 10.59 -7.37
N HIS A 434 4.59 11.53 -6.83
CA HIS A 434 4.42 12.17 -5.52
C HIS A 434 5.29 13.43 -5.43
N GLY A 435 5.14 14.20 -4.36
CA GLY A 435 5.99 15.35 -4.09
C GLY A 435 7.21 15.01 -3.23
N ASN A 436 8.26 15.79 -3.34
CA ASN A 436 9.48 15.76 -2.52
C ASN A 436 10.24 17.09 -2.61
N CYS A 437 10.82 17.40 -3.78
CA CYS A 437 11.77 18.51 -3.93
C CYS A 437 11.13 19.91 -3.89
N GLU A 438 9.82 20.03 -3.88
CA GLU A 438 9.14 21.30 -3.64
C GLU A 438 9.19 21.73 -2.17
N GLN A 439 9.64 20.86 -1.28
CA GLN A 439 9.82 21.16 0.14
C GLN A 439 11.15 20.59 0.64
N MET A 440 12.17 21.43 0.75
CA MET A 440 13.52 21.02 1.12
C MET A 440 13.87 21.33 2.58
N SER A 441 13.00 22.01 3.31
CA SER A 441 13.15 22.25 4.74
C SER A 441 11.82 22.11 5.47
N ASP A 442 11.89 21.84 6.76
CA ASP A 442 10.74 21.87 7.67
C ASP A 442 10.68 23.25 8.30
N GLU A 443 9.65 24.03 7.97
CA GLU A 443 9.47 25.40 8.46
C GLU A 443 9.33 25.46 9.99
N SER A 444 8.82 24.41 10.62
CA SER A 444 8.62 24.36 12.07
C SER A 444 9.90 24.10 12.86
N THR A 445 10.84 23.35 12.30
CA THR A 445 12.09 22.95 12.96
C THR A 445 13.33 23.63 12.37
N GLY A 446 13.23 24.16 11.15
CA GLY A 446 14.37 24.71 10.40
C GLY A 446 15.34 23.66 9.90
N GLN A 447 15.03 22.37 10.07
CA GLN A 447 15.88 21.28 9.61
C GLN A 447 15.60 20.93 8.14
N ALA A 448 16.55 20.23 7.50
CA ALA A 448 16.35 19.71 6.16
C ALA A 448 15.17 18.73 6.13
N HIS A 449 14.31 18.88 5.13
CA HIS A 449 13.23 17.93 4.87
C HIS A 449 13.69 16.95 3.80
N THR A 450 13.68 15.66 4.13
CA THR A 450 14.20 14.59 3.28
C THR A 450 13.14 13.56 2.90
N ALA A 451 11.91 13.73 3.37
CA ALA A 451 10.79 12.83 3.12
C ALA A 451 9.94 13.30 1.93
N HIS A 452 9.02 12.44 1.51
CA HIS A 452 7.98 12.80 0.56
C HIS A 452 6.98 13.79 1.16
N THR A 453 6.13 14.37 0.34
CA THR A 453 5.09 15.30 0.77
C THR A 453 3.70 14.80 0.37
N THR A 454 2.67 15.46 0.90
CA THR A 454 1.28 15.27 0.48
C THR A 454 0.82 16.28 -0.57
N GLU A 455 1.74 17.09 -1.07
CA GLU A 455 1.45 18.11 -2.08
C GLU A 455 0.96 17.46 -3.38
N PRO A 456 0.09 18.15 -4.14
CA PRO A 456 -0.31 17.67 -5.45
C PRO A 456 0.86 17.70 -6.43
N VAL A 457 0.69 17.02 -7.54
CA VAL A 457 1.70 16.95 -8.60
C VAL A 457 1.17 17.59 -9.89
N PRO A 458 2.08 18.10 -10.76
CA PRO A 458 1.66 18.69 -12.03
C PRO A 458 1.10 17.65 -12.98
N PHE A 459 0.21 18.11 -13.84
CA PHE A 459 -0.26 17.38 -15.01
C PHE A 459 -0.27 18.34 -16.20
N ILE A 460 0.52 18.03 -17.21
CA ILE A 460 0.73 18.92 -18.37
C ILE A 460 0.54 18.11 -19.65
N TYR A 461 -0.31 18.58 -20.53
CA TYR A 461 -0.47 18.01 -21.87
C TYR A 461 0.35 18.81 -22.88
N VAL A 462 1.15 18.12 -23.65
CA VAL A 462 1.92 18.70 -24.77
C VAL A 462 1.45 18.08 -26.08
N GLY A 463 0.90 18.90 -26.94
CA GLY A 463 0.38 18.50 -28.23
C GLY A 463 -0.37 19.64 -28.93
N LYS A 464 -0.98 19.34 -30.06
CA LYS A 464 -1.67 20.34 -30.89
C LYS A 464 -3.19 20.33 -30.71
N ARG A 465 -3.72 19.36 -29.95
CA ARG A 465 -5.17 19.26 -29.73
C ARG A 465 -5.60 20.22 -28.64
N ASP A 466 -6.83 20.70 -28.75
CA ASP A 466 -7.41 21.62 -27.79
C ASP A 466 -8.16 20.82 -26.70
N PHE A 467 -7.71 20.97 -25.48
CA PHE A 467 -8.28 20.31 -24.31
C PHE A 467 -8.41 21.27 -23.13
N LYS A 468 -9.34 20.97 -22.27
CA LYS A 468 -9.41 21.52 -20.90
C LYS A 468 -8.97 20.45 -19.91
N VAL A 469 -8.35 20.88 -18.82
CA VAL A 469 -7.96 19.98 -17.72
C VAL A 469 -9.07 19.96 -16.69
N ARG A 470 -9.57 18.77 -16.38
CA ARG A 470 -10.57 18.55 -15.36
C ARG A 470 -9.93 18.69 -13.97
N GLU A 471 -10.60 19.39 -13.06
CA GLU A 471 -10.16 19.47 -11.66
C GLU A 471 -10.41 18.16 -10.92
N GLY A 472 -9.68 17.94 -9.84
CA GLY A 472 -9.84 16.76 -8.98
C GLY A 472 -9.31 15.47 -9.56
N GLY A 473 -8.41 15.54 -10.54
CA GLY A 473 -7.74 14.36 -11.09
C GLY A 473 -6.80 13.68 -10.09
N VAL A 474 -6.61 12.39 -10.29
CA VAL A 474 -5.72 11.54 -9.48
C VAL A 474 -4.80 10.74 -10.39
N LEU A 475 -3.75 10.11 -9.84
CA LEU A 475 -2.81 9.33 -10.65
C LEU A 475 -3.49 8.22 -11.47
N ALA A 476 -4.53 7.61 -10.92
CA ALA A 476 -5.31 6.57 -11.60
C ALA A 476 -6.02 7.05 -12.88
N ASP A 477 -6.15 8.34 -13.07
CA ASP A 477 -6.78 8.93 -14.25
C ASP A 477 -5.81 9.10 -15.43
N VAL A 478 -4.51 8.92 -15.22
CA VAL A 478 -3.47 9.16 -16.26
C VAL A 478 -3.54 8.09 -17.36
N ALA A 479 -3.61 6.81 -17.03
CA ALA A 479 -3.72 5.75 -18.04
C ALA A 479 -5.01 5.88 -18.87
N PRO A 480 -6.19 6.12 -18.30
CA PRO A 480 -7.38 6.44 -19.08
C PRO A 480 -7.21 7.64 -20.02
N THR A 481 -6.51 8.68 -19.56
CA THR A 481 -6.18 9.85 -20.41
C THR A 481 -5.30 9.45 -21.59
N MET A 482 -4.28 8.62 -21.35
CA MET A 482 -3.41 8.12 -22.43
C MET A 482 -4.19 7.31 -23.46
N LEU A 483 -5.09 6.43 -23.01
CA LEU A 483 -5.93 5.64 -23.92
C LEU A 483 -6.84 6.54 -24.76
N MET A 484 -7.43 7.57 -24.16
CA MET A 484 -8.25 8.55 -24.89
C MET A 484 -7.40 9.25 -25.98
N LEU A 485 -6.18 9.68 -25.64
CA LEU A 485 -5.27 10.31 -26.61
C LEU A 485 -4.91 9.38 -27.77
N MET A 486 -4.85 8.08 -27.53
CA MET A 486 -4.56 7.06 -28.54
C MET A 486 -5.80 6.59 -29.31
N GLY A 487 -6.98 7.08 -28.98
CA GLY A 487 -8.23 6.65 -29.61
C GLY A 487 -8.65 5.23 -29.23
N LEU A 488 -8.22 4.74 -28.08
CA LEU A 488 -8.56 3.41 -27.58
C LEU A 488 -9.66 3.50 -26.52
N GLU A 489 -10.60 2.56 -26.55
CA GLU A 489 -11.61 2.43 -25.50
C GLU A 489 -10.95 1.98 -24.20
N LYS A 490 -11.40 2.58 -23.11
CA LYS A 490 -10.92 2.21 -21.79
C LYS A 490 -11.48 0.85 -21.37
N PRO A 491 -10.65 -0.10 -20.89
CA PRO A 491 -11.17 -1.36 -20.37
C PRO A 491 -11.98 -1.14 -19.10
N LYS A 492 -12.93 -2.03 -18.83
CA LYS A 492 -13.83 -1.92 -17.66
C LYS A 492 -13.11 -1.95 -16.31
N GLU A 493 -11.94 -2.57 -16.26
CA GLU A 493 -11.11 -2.67 -15.06
C GLU A 493 -10.50 -1.32 -14.66
N MET A 494 -10.31 -0.42 -15.61
CA MET A 494 -9.86 0.95 -15.32
C MET A 494 -11.04 1.80 -14.87
N THR A 495 -11.04 2.19 -13.61
CA THR A 495 -12.10 3.03 -13.02
C THR A 495 -11.79 4.52 -13.10
N GLY A 496 -10.54 4.88 -13.41
CA GLY A 496 -10.15 6.26 -13.65
C GLY A 496 -10.86 6.84 -14.88
N THR A 497 -10.86 8.16 -14.98
CA THR A 497 -11.47 8.90 -16.09
C THR A 497 -10.48 9.90 -16.66
N SER A 498 -10.56 10.18 -17.96
CA SER A 498 -9.65 11.13 -18.59
C SER A 498 -9.63 12.48 -17.88
N ILE A 499 -8.43 13.01 -17.65
CA ILE A 499 -8.21 14.35 -17.10
C ILE A 499 -8.40 15.41 -18.19
N LEU A 500 -8.15 15.06 -19.43
CA LEU A 500 -8.36 15.93 -20.60
C LEU A 500 -9.80 15.75 -21.12
N VAL A 501 -10.52 16.87 -21.24
CA VAL A 501 -11.91 16.94 -21.68
C VAL A 501 -12.11 18.01 -22.76
#